data_f5386b0d2bcda3eec731c3084c2323fc
#
_entry.id   f5386b0d2bcda3eec731c3084c2323fc
#
_cell.length_a   1.000
_cell.length_b   1.000
_cell.length_c   1.000
_cell.angle_alpha   90.00
_cell.angle_beta   90.00
_cell.angle_gamma   90.00
#
_symmetry.space_group_name_H-M   'P 1'
#
loop_
_entity.id
_entity.type
_entity.pdbx_description
1 polymer ?
#
loop_
_entity_poly.entity_id
_entity_poly.type
_entity_poly.pdbx_seq_one_letter_code
_entity_poly.pdbx_strand_id
1 'polypeptide(L)'
;MEGAELKKFYETHLESGAGVSVLTADAPNPFGYGRILRDSVGRVTGIVEEKDASEAQRKIHEINTGIYCVEMPLLFTLLENLSNDNAQGEYYLTDILAECLKRGRDVCGIKTQDFDMVMGINSRRQLAQAQRVMNERIVGRLMDEGVTIMDPSTTFVEKGVKVGRDTVLYPFTLLEGETEIGEDCVIGPNVRFTNVTVGHGSSIQFAYAHDCRVGNGVTMGCFNHLRPHTVLSDHVKVGNFVEVKNSTVGEGSKLPHLQYIGDSDIGSGVNMGCGTITVNYDGKEKHRTTIEDNAFVGCNSNLVAPVTVGRGSYVAAGSTITKNVPEDALAVARGKQVNLEGWAKKHREK
;
A
#
# COMPACT_ATOMS: atom_id res chain seq x y z
N MET A 1 15.54 11.81 -0.12
CA MET A 1 15.78 12.97 -1.02
C MET A 1 15.16 12.65 -2.38
N GLU A 2 14.50 13.60 -3.01
CA GLU A 2 13.90 13.43 -4.34
C GLU A 2 14.93 13.67 -5.46
N GLY A 3 14.70 13.05 -6.65
CA GLY A 3 15.66 13.11 -7.74
C GLY A 3 15.95 14.54 -8.26
N ALA A 4 14.95 15.41 -8.21
CA ALA A 4 15.10 16.80 -8.62
C ALA A 4 16.08 17.59 -7.71
N GLU A 5 16.01 17.38 -6.41
CA GLU A 5 16.91 18.02 -5.44
C GLU A 5 18.34 17.48 -5.53
N LEU A 6 18.49 16.16 -5.80
CA LEU A 6 19.80 15.57 -6.04
C LEU A 6 20.45 16.18 -7.29
N LYS A 7 19.66 16.36 -8.35
CA LYS A 7 20.11 17.00 -9.59
C LYS A 7 20.56 18.45 -9.35
N LYS A 8 19.75 19.22 -8.61
CA LYS A 8 20.07 20.61 -8.23
C LYS A 8 21.35 20.68 -7.39
N PHE A 9 21.53 19.78 -6.43
CA PHE A 9 22.75 19.69 -5.64
C PHE A 9 23.98 19.45 -6.53
N TYR A 10 23.88 18.52 -7.48
CA TYR A 10 24.94 18.24 -8.44
C TYR A 10 25.25 19.43 -9.36
N GLU A 11 24.24 20.10 -9.91
CA GLU A 11 24.39 21.28 -10.75
C GLU A 11 25.07 22.40 -9.98
N THR A 12 24.64 22.67 -8.75
CA THR A 12 25.26 23.68 -7.87
C THR A 12 26.73 23.36 -7.56
N HIS A 13 27.05 22.07 -7.36
CA HIS A 13 28.45 21.64 -7.21
C HIS A 13 29.29 21.98 -8.43
N LEU A 14 28.81 21.68 -9.63
CA LEU A 14 29.54 22.04 -10.89
C LEU A 14 29.74 23.54 -11.05
N GLU A 15 28.72 24.34 -10.75
CA GLU A 15 28.78 25.80 -10.82
C GLU A 15 29.76 26.40 -9.80
N SER A 16 29.88 25.79 -8.61
CA SER A 16 30.78 26.27 -7.56
C SER A 16 32.26 26.11 -7.89
N GLY A 17 32.62 25.17 -8.77
CA GLY A 17 34.01 24.79 -9.06
C GLY A 17 34.77 24.21 -7.87
N ALA A 18 34.09 23.87 -6.77
CA ALA A 18 34.66 23.29 -5.56
C ALA A 18 35.16 21.86 -5.79
N GLY A 19 36.26 21.49 -5.16
CA GLY A 19 36.75 20.08 -5.17
C GLY A 19 35.83 19.13 -4.46
N VAL A 20 35.18 19.58 -3.38
CA VAL A 20 34.22 18.82 -2.58
C VAL A 20 33.02 19.70 -2.26
N SER A 21 31.82 19.20 -2.49
CA SER A 21 30.60 19.80 -1.94
C SER A 21 29.92 18.86 -0.96
N VAL A 22 29.40 19.41 0.11
CA VAL A 22 28.59 18.70 1.11
C VAL A 22 27.19 19.32 1.15
N LEU A 23 26.17 18.48 1.12
CA LEU A 23 24.79 18.93 1.35
C LEU A 23 24.62 19.11 2.88
N THR A 24 24.13 20.29 3.28
CA THR A 24 23.91 20.64 4.69
C THR A 24 22.45 21.00 4.94
N ALA A 25 22.02 20.96 6.18
CA ALA A 25 20.69 21.41 6.60
C ALA A 25 20.72 21.92 8.04
N ASP A 26 19.78 22.80 8.41
CA ASP A 26 19.57 23.15 9.81
C ASP A 26 18.66 22.12 10.46
N ALA A 27 19.21 21.31 11.39
CA ALA A 27 18.43 20.33 12.13
C ALA A 27 17.75 20.98 13.36
N PRO A 28 16.44 20.77 13.60
CA PRO A 28 15.77 21.21 14.82
C PRO A 28 16.44 20.64 16.09
N ASN A 29 16.87 19.39 16.03
CA ASN A 29 17.71 18.74 17.02
C ASN A 29 18.94 18.14 16.34
N PRO A 30 20.12 18.79 16.45
CA PRO A 30 21.33 18.33 15.77
C PRO A 30 22.04 17.15 16.45
N PHE A 31 21.55 16.65 17.57
CA PHE A 31 22.17 15.55 18.32
C PHE A 31 22.40 14.30 17.44
N GLY A 32 23.63 13.80 17.46
CA GLY A 32 24.03 12.60 16.72
C GLY A 32 24.48 12.85 15.28
N TYR A 33 24.46 14.11 14.80
CA TYR A 33 24.98 14.47 13.49
C TYR A 33 26.38 15.12 13.62
N GLY A 34 27.17 15.09 12.54
CA GLY A 34 28.33 15.95 12.35
C GLY A 34 27.90 17.42 12.19
N ARG A 35 28.65 18.36 12.77
CA ARG A 35 28.39 19.81 12.66
C ARG A 35 29.25 20.45 11.58
N ILE A 36 28.64 21.32 10.79
CA ILE A 36 29.36 22.11 9.78
C ILE A 36 30.06 23.27 10.48
N LEU A 37 31.37 23.35 10.32
CA LEU A 37 32.16 24.48 10.79
C LEU A 37 32.33 25.50 9.69
N ARG A 38 32.10 26.80 10.01
CA ARG A 38 32.26 27.91 9.07
C ARG A 38 33.21 28.98 9.68
N ASP A 39 33.96 29.63 8.81
CA ASP A 39 34.77 30.82 9.17
C ASP A 39 33.88 32.07 9.33
N SER A 40 34.52 33.18 9.68
CA SER A 40 33.85 34.47 9.87
C SER A 40 33.19 35.06 8.64
N VAL A 41 33.53 34.59 7.44
CA VAL A 41 32.93 34.97 6.16
C VAL A 41 31.96 33.91 5.61
N GLY A 42 31.66 32.88 6.39
CA GLY A 42 30.67 31.87 6.09
C GLY A 42 31.15 30.69 5.24
N ARG A 43 32.45 30.60 4.94
CA ARG A 43 32.99 29.44 4.18
C ARG A 43 33.12 28.21 5.09
N VAL A 44 32.82 27.02 4.52
CA VAL A 44 32.99 25.76 5.24
C VAL A 44 34.48 25.50 5.49
N THR A 45 34.84 25.23 6.74
CA THR A 45 36.21 24.94 7.16
C THR A 45 36.40 23.47 7.57
N GLY A 46 35.32 22.74 7.79
CA GLY A 46 35.36 21.32 8.15
C GLY A 46 34.05 20.84 8.73
N ILE A 47 34.07 19.60 9.15
CA ILE A 47 32.99 18.94 9.88
C ILE A 47 33.57 18.40 11.16
N VAL A 48 32.85 18.51 12.28
CA VAL A 48 33.18 17.86 13.55
C VAL A 48 32.08 16.90 13.94
N GLU A 49 32.43 15.64 14.18
CA GLU A 49 31.48 14.61 14.58
C GLU A 49 30.97 14.86 16.01
N GLU A 50 29.76 14.37 16.33
CA GLU A 50 29.10 14.59 17.64
C GLU A 50 30.00 14.26 18.83
N LYS A 51 30.78 13.16 18.76
CA LYS A 51 31.63 12.69 19.87
C LYS A 51 32.88 13.54 20.07
N ASP A 52 33.38 14.14 18.99
CA ASP A 52 34.58 14.98 19.00
C ASP A 52 34.23 16.48 19.18
N ALA A 53 32.94 16.84 19.13
CA ALA A 53 32.50 18.22 19.21
C ALA A 53 32.60 18.79 20.64
N SER A 54 33.16 19.99 20.76
CA SER A 54 33.12 20.80 21.98
C SER A 54 31.68 21.24 22.32
N GLU A 55 31.43 21.70 23.54
CA GLU A 55 30.11 22.21 23.96
C GLU A 55 29.61 23.37 23.07
N ALA A 56 30.52 24.23 22.61
CA ALA A 56 30.18 25.31 21.70
C ALA A 56 29.77 24.79 20.32
N GLN A 57 30.51 23.81 19.79
CA GLN A 57 30.25 23.20 18.47
C GLN A 57 28.94 22.38 18.48
N ARG A 58 28.61 21.73 19.60
CA ARG A 58 27.32 20.99 19.73
C ARG A 58 26.08 21.88 19.61
N LYS A 59 26.22 23.19 19.84
CA LYS A 59 25.13 24.17 19.68
C LYS A 59 24.90 24.59 18.21
N ILE A 60 25.77 24.20 17.29
CA ILE A 60 25.60 24.47 15.87
C ILE A 60 24.46 23.61 15.35
N HIS A 61 23.46 24.24 14.71
CA HIS A 61 22.31 23.56 14.13
C HIS A 61 22.56 23.07 12.71
N GLU A 62 23.53 23.65 12.00
CA GLU A 62 23.87 23.20 10.65
C GLU A 62 24.64 21.88 10.71
N ILE A 63 24.03 20.87 10.12
CA ILE A 63 24.51 19.50 10.17
C ILE A 63 25.04 19.01 8.82
N ASN A 64 25.93 18.02 8.90
CA ASN A 64 26.32 17.18 7.79
C ASN A 64 25.22 16.15 7.51
N THR A 65 24.70 16.13 6.28
CA THR A 65 23.67 15.15 5.87
C THR A 65 24.25 13.82 5.41
N GLY A 66 25.57 13.72 5.25
CA GLY A 66 26.24 12.54 4.71
C GLY A 66 26.21 12.45 3.17
N ILE A 67 25.75 13.49 2.49
CA ILE A 67 25.66 13.52 1.02
C ILE A 67 26.74 14.45 0.47
N TYR A 68 27.60 13.88 -0.38
CA TYR A 68 28.77 14.58 -0.94
C TYR A 68 28.76 14.52 -2.46
N CYS A 69 29.35 15.53 -3.07
CA CYS A 69 29.73 15.52 -4.48
C CYS A 69 31.23 15.80 -4.58
N VAL A 70 31.98 14.91 -5.23
CA VAL A 70 33.43 14.96 -5.34
C VAL A 70 33.87 14.38 -6.70
N GLU A 71 34.86 14.97 -7.32
CA GLU A 71 35.50 14.37 -8.51
C GLU A 71 36.23 13.08 -8.13
N MET A 72 35.98 11.98 -8.86
CA MET A 72 36.53 10.66 -8.53
C MET A 72 38.07 10.64 -8.36
N PRO A 73 38.90 11.22 -9.25
CA PRO A 73 40.36 11.25 -9.06
C PRO A 73 40.78 11.99 -7.78
N LEU A 74 40.10 13.08 -7.46
CA LEU A 74 40.37 13.84 -6.24
C LEU A 74 39.97 13.04 -5.00
N LEU A 75 38.80 12.37 -5.02
CA LEU A 75 38.34 11.55 -3.90
C LEU A 75 39.37 10.52 -3.47
N PHE A 76 39.91 9.74 -4.39
CA PHE A 76 40.94 8.72 -4.09
C PHE A 76 42.17 9.35 -3.43
N THR A 77 42.61 10.49 -3.96
CA THR A 77 43.75 11.20 -3.39
C THR A 77 43.48 11.72 -1.96
N LEU A 78 42.23 12.14 -1.68
CA LEU A 78 41.85 12.59 -0.33
C LEU A 78 41.78 11.43 0.65
N LEU A 79 41.22 10.28 0.22
CA LEU A 79 41.08 9.08 1.06
C LEU A 79 42.41 8.50 1.54
N GLU A 80 43.48 8.57 0.73
CA GLU A 80 44.82 8.10 1.11
C GLU A 80 45.43 8.83 2.31
N ASN A 81 44.92 10.03 2.65
CA ASN A 81 45.47 10.87 3.71
C ASN A 81 44.56 10.96 4.97
N LEU A 82 43.51 10.18 5.01
CA LEU A 82 42.67 10.14 6.20
C LEU A 82 43.41 9.46 7.37
N SER A 83 43.19 9.95 8.57
CA SER A 83 43.67 9.34 9.80
C SER A 83 42.51 8.80 10.65
N ASN A 84 42.81 7.96 11.61
CA ASN A 84 41.89 7.48 12.62
C ASN A 84 42.15 8.07 13.98
N ASP A 85 42.86 9.20 14.07
CA ASP A 85 43.13 9.92 15.29
C ASP A 85 41.93 10.77 15.73
N ASN A 86 40.92 10.09 16.28
CA ASN A 86 39.65 10.65 16.71
C ASN A 86 39.07 9.84 17.88
N ALA A 87 38.00 10.31 18.50
CA ALA A 87 37.38 9.70 19.70
C ALA A 87 36.88 8.25 19.48
N GLN A 88 36.68 7.84 18.23
CA GLN A 88 36.19 6.48 17.87
C GLN A 88 37.30 5.58 17.33
N GLY A 89 38.45 6.11 16.97
CA GLY A 89 39.52 5.35 16.29
C GLY A 89 39.13 4.89 14.86
N GLU A 90 38.20 5.59 14.22
CA GLU A 90 37.65 5.24 12.90
C GLU A 90 38.11 6.24 11.83
N TYR A 91 38.15 5.80 10.57
CA TYR A 91 38.37 6.70 9.44
C TYR A 91 37.06 7.43 9.09
N TYR A 92 37.05 8.75 9.29
CA TYR A 92 35.86 9.55 8.98
C TYR A 92 35.90 10.08 7.55
N LEU A 93 34.88 9.74 6.74
CA LEU A 93 34.74 10.30 5.41
C LEU A 93 34.61 11.85 5.44
N THR A 94 34.09 12.40 6.51
CA THR A 94 33.95 13.85 6.74
C THR A 94 35.26 14.60 6.70
N ASP A 95 36.39 13.95 6.99
CA ASP A 95 37.72 14.54 6.98
C ASP A 95 38.24 14.88 5.55
N ILE A 96 37.58 14.35 4.49
CA ILE A 96 37.92 14.73 3.10
C ILE A 96 37.78 16.23 2.87
N LEU A 97 36.89 16.94 3.62
CA LEU A 97 36.74 18.38 3.49
C LEU A 97 38.01 19.09 3.97
N ALA A 98 38.51 18.71 5.14
CA ALA A 98 39.73 19.29 5.70
C ALA A 98 40.94 18.98 4.80
N GLU A 99 41.05 17.75 4.29
CA GLU A 99 42.12 17.36 3.38
C GLU A 99 42.04 18.09 2.02
N CYS A 100 40.84 18.37 1.49
CA CYS A 100 40.64 19.18 0.30
C CYS A 100 41.16 20.62 0.50
N LEU A 101 40.80 21.25 1.62
CA LEU A 101 41.25 22.61 1.97
C LEU A 101 42.74 22.66 2.19
N LYS A 102 43.38 21.70 2.83
CA LYS A 102 44.86 21.63 2.99
C LYS A 102 45.57 21.60 1.65
N ARG A 103 44.97 21.10 0.59
CA ARG A 103 45.47 21.04 -0.77
C ARG A 103 45.20 22.32 -1.57
N GLY A 104 44.63 23.34 -0.93
CA GLY A 104 44.29 24.62 -1.58
C GLY A 104 43.12 24.53 -2.56
N ARG A 105 42.28 23.50 -2.43
CA ARG A 105 41.03 23.34 -3.19
C ARG A 105 39.84 23.81 -2.35
N ASP A 106 38.89 24.46 -3.00
CA ASP A 106 37.68 24.97 -2.31
C ASP A 106 36.71 23.83 -1.92
N VAL A 107 35.99 24.07 -0.85
CA VAL A 107 34.89 23.24 -0.35
C VAL A 107 33.61 24.06 -0.34
N CYS A 108 32.52 23.50 -0.82
CA CYS A 108 31.22 24.16 -0.86
C CYS A 108 30.21 23.44 0.08
N GLY A 109 29.61 24.18 1.01
CA GLY A 109 28.48 23.71 1.82
C GLY A 109 27.19 24.21 1.18
N ILE A 110 26.45 23.32 0.52
CA ILE A 110 25.17 23.62 -0.14
C ILE A 110 24.05 23.32 0.84
N LYS A 111 23.34 24.35 1.29
CA LYS A 111 22.34 24.23 2.33
C LYS A 111 20.96 24.02 1.75
N THR A 112 20.29 22.90 2.11
CA THR A 112 18.85 22.72 1.84
C THR A 112 18.01 23.40 2.91
N GLN A 113 16.87 23.94 2.50
CA GLN A 113 15.89 24.52 3.43
C GLN A 113 14.96 23.46 4.05
N ASP A 114 14.92 22.26 3.47
CA ASP A 114 14.07 21.17 3.92
C ASP A 114 14.90 20.08 4.59
N PHE A 115 14.98 20.14 5.92
CA PHE A 115 15.67 19.13 6.73
C PHE A 115 15.06 17.74 6.59
N ASP A 116 13.72 17.65 6.42
CA ASP A 116 13.02 16.38 6.33
C ASP A 116 13.40 15.58 5.07
N MET A 117 13.91 16.27 4.03
CA MET A 117 14.43 15.58 2.83
C MET A 117 15.74 14.83 3.04
N VAL A 118 16.50 15.23 4.04
CA VAL A 118 17.87 14.76 4.29
C VAL A 118 18.05 14.13 5.69
N MET A 119 16.97 13.94 6.41
CA MET A 119 16.95 13.35 7.74
C MET A 119 17.56 11.94 7.74
N GLY A 120 18.61 11.74 8.54
CA GLY A 120 19.21 10.42 8.75
C GLY A 120 18.31 9.52 9.61
N ILE A 121 18.28 8.22 9.28
CA ILE A 121 17.47 7.23 10.00
C ILE A 121 18.39 6.23 10.70
N ASN A 122 18.64 6.45 11.97
CA ASN A 122 19.50 5.61 12.82
C ASN A 122 18.72 4.86 13.91
N SER A 123 17.40 5.07 14.00
CA SER A 123 16.55 4.43 15.00
C SER A 123 15.14 4.16 14.45
N ARG A 124 14.42 3.22 15.09
CA ARG A 124 13.01 2.93 14.75
C ARG A 124 12.10 4.14 14.95
N ARG A 125 12.43 5.03 15.90
CA ARG A 125 11.70 6.29 16.12
C ARG A 125 11.89 7.25 14.95
N GLN A 126 13.12 7.39 14.46
CA GLN A 126 13.41 8.21 13.27
C GLN A 126 12.78 7.62 12.01
N LEU A 127 12.76 6.29 11.87
CA LEU A 127 12.05 5.62 10.76
C LEU A 127 10.56 5.95 10.78
N ALA A 128 9.91 5.87 11.95
CA ALA A 128 8.49 6.23 12.07
C ALA A 128 8.21 7.71 11.75
N GLN A 129 9.14 8.61 12.12
CA GLN A 129 9.05 10.02 11.75
C GLN A 129 9.20 10.22 10.23
N ALA A 130 10.19 9.59 9.60
CA ALA A 130 10.39 9.66 8.16
C ALA A 130 9.18 9.12 7.38
N GLN A 131 8.59 8.03 7.84
CA GLN A 131 7.38 7.46 7.26
C GLN A 131 6.20 8.45 7.33
N ARG A 132 6.03 9.15 8.45
CA ARG A 132 4.99 10.18 8.60
C ARG A 132 5.20 11.32 7.60
N VAL A 133 6.41 11.87 7.52
CA VAL A 133 6.75 12.95 6.56
C VAL A 133 6.49 12.52 5.12
N MET A 134 6.89 11.30 4.76
CA MET A 134 6.62 10.78 3.41
C MET A 134 5.14 10.62 3.13
N ASN A 135 4.36 10.11 4.10
CA ASN A 135 2.93 9.97 3.95
C ASN A 135 2.25 11.34 3.79
N GLU A 136 2.59 12.33 4.61
CA GLU A 136 2.06 13.70 4.51
C GLU A 136 2.31 14.32 3.14
N ARG A 137 3.47 14.09 2.52
CA ARG A 137 3.77 14.54 1.15
C ARG A 137 2.91 13.83 0.11
N ILE A 138 2.74 12.51 0.22
CA ILE A 138 1.97 11.73 -0.74
C ILE A 138 0.48 12.09 -0.66
N VAL A 139 -0.10 12.12 0.54
CA VAL A 139 -1.52 12.47 0.71
C VAL A 139 -1.78 13.94 0.38
N GLY A 140 -0.82 14.84 0.70
CA GLY A 140 -0.89 16.25 0.31
C GLY A 140 -0.98 16.42 -1.20
N ARG A 141 -0.09 15.75 -1.96
CA ARG A 141 -0.13 15.75 -3.43
C ARG A 141 -1.47 15.23 -3.96
N LEU A 142 -1.98 14.11 -3.43
CA LEU A 142 -3.28 13.57 -3.86
C LEU A 142 -4.42 14.57 -3.62
N MET A 143 -4.41 15.29 -2.49
CA MET A 143 -5.40 16.34 -2.23
C MET A 143 -5.28 17.49 -3.23
N ASP A 144 -4.07 17.91 -3.57
CA ASP A 144 -3.82 18.94 -4.61
C ASP A 144 -4.28 18.49 -6.00
N GLU A 145 -4.23 17.18 -6.28
CA GLU A 145 -4.69 16.54 -7.51
C GLU A 145 -6.22 16.32 -7.53
N GLY A 146 -6.94 16.67 -6.45
CA GLY A 146 -8.41 16.65 -6.36
C GLY A 146 -9.01 15.44 -5.65
N VAL A 147 -8.22 14.69 -4.87
CA VAL A 147 -8.71 13.60 -4.02
C VAL A 147 -9.17 14.17 -2.67
N THR A 148 -10.32 13.77 -2.19
CA THR A 148 -10.78 14.11 -0.84
C THR A 148 -10.29 13.08 0.17
N ILE A 149 -9.47 13.49 1.13
CA ILE A 149 -8.99 12.63 2.21
C ILE A 149 -9.56 13.12 3.53
N MET A 150 -10.47 12.34 4.12
CA MET A 150 -11.23 12.75 5.32
C MET A 150 -10.35 12.88 6.57
N ASP A 151 -9.35 12.03 6.70
CA ASP A 151 -8.36 12.12 7.77
C ASP A 151 -6.97 11.71 7.24
N PRO A 152 -6.12 12.68 6.88
CA PRO A 152 -4.76 12.41 6.40
C PRO A 152 -3.88 11.65 7.40
N SER A 153 -4.16 11.77 8.70
CA SER A 153 -3.35 11.15 9.75
C SER A 153 -3.53 9.64 9.87
N THR A 154 -4.66 9.12 9.44
CA THR A 154 -5.03 7.70 9.46
C THR A 154 -5.12 7.07 8.07
N THR A 155 -4.81 7.84 7.03
CA THR A 155 -4.76 7.37 5.64
C THR A 155 -3.29 7.19 5.24
N PHE A 156 -2.91 5.99 4.82
CA PHE A 156 -1.55 5.66 4.40
C PHE A 156 -1.54 5.23 2.93
N VAL A 157 -0.72 5.92 2.14
CA VAL A 157 -0.63 5.70 0.70
C VAL A 157 0.83 5.54 0.28
N GLU A 158 1.18 4.46 -0.39
CA GLU A 158 2.52 4.26 -0.92
C GLU A 158 2.77 5.09 -2.18
N LYS A 159 4.04 5.34 -2.48
CA LYS A 159 4.48 6.24 -3.55
C LYS A 159 3.97 5.85 -4.96
N GLY A 160 3.80 4.55 -5.23
CA GLY A 160 3.36 4.02 -6.54
C GLY A 160 1.87 4.14 -6.81
N VAL A 161 1.08 4.37 -5.76
CA VAL A 161 -0.39 4.39 -5.81
C VAL A 161 -0.90 5.60 -6.59
N LYS A 162 -1.94 5.35 -7.39
CA LYS A 162 -2.69 6.38 -8.13
C LYS A 162 -4.13 6.42 -7.66
N VAL A 163 -4.67 7.60 -7.48
CA VAL A 163 -6.08 7.81 -7.10
C VAL A 163 -6.66 8.89 -8.00
N GLY A 164 -7.80 8.59 -8.61
CA GLY A 164 -8.51 9.51 -9.50
C GLY A 164 -9.19 10.65 -8.76
N ARG A 165 -9.48 11.75 -9.50
CA ARG A 165 -10.13 12.95 -8.98
C ARG A 165 -11.51 12.63 -8.41
N ASP A 166 -11.95 13.48 -7.49
CA ASP A 166 -13.26 13.41 -6.83
C ASP A 166 -13.50 12.09 -6.04
N THR A 167 -12.47 11.25 -5.94
CA THR A 167 -12.48 10.08 -5.05
C THR A 167 -12.32 10.50 -3.60
N VAL A 168 -13.11 9.88 -2.72
CA VAL A 168 -13.11 10.12 -1.27
C VAL A 168 -12.45 8.94 -0.55
N LEU A 169 -11.38 9.22 0.19
CA LEU A 169 -10.71 8.26 1.07
C LEU A 169 -11.14 8.50 2.52
N TYR A 170 -11.78 7.50 3.14
CA TYR A 170 -12.19 7.52 4.53
C TYR A 170 -11.06 7.06 5.48
N PRO A 171 -11.17 7.34 6.80
CA PRO A 171 -10.14 6.97 7.78
C PRO A 171 -9.76 5.48 7.77
N PHE A 172 -8.51 5.19 8.15
CA PHE A 172 -7.94 3.84 8.22
C PHE A 172 -7.91 3.14 6.86
N THR A 173 -7.62 3.89 5.82
CA THR A 173 -7.38 3.37 4.47
C THR A 173 -5.88 3.23 4.23
N LEU A 174 -5.44 2.02 3.83
CA LEU A 174 -4.07 1.69 3.44
C LEU A 174 -4.05 1.28 1.97
N LEU A 175 -3.29 2.01 1.15
CA LEU A 175 -3.13 1.74 -0.27
C LEU A 175 -1.66 1.47 -0.57
N GLU A 176 -1.35 0.27 -1.06
CA GLU A 176 0.01 -0.25 -1.17
C GLU A 176 0.30 -0.77 -2.60
N GLY A 177 1.58 -0.82 -2.95
CA GLY A 177 2.08 -1.38 -4.20
C GLY A 177 1.61 -0.63 -5.44
N GLU A 178 1.24 -1.38 -6.47
CA GLU A 178 0.74 -0.86 -7.75
C GLU A 178 -0.80 -0.65 -7.75
N THR A 179 -1.34 -0.17 -6.62
CA THR A 179 -2.79 0.08 -6.50
C THR A 179 -3.19 1.31 -7.32
N GLU A 180 -4.25 1.16 -8.12
CA GLU A 180 -4.86 2.23 -8.91
C GLU A 180 -6.36 2.32 -8.63
N ILE A 181 -6.85 3.49 -8.24
CA ILE A 181 -8.27 3.76 -7.98
C ILE A 181 -8.75 4.80 -8.97
N GLY A 182 -9.87 4.54 -9.61
CA GLY A 182 -10.52 5.44 -10.56
C GLY A 182 -11.07 6.71 -9.93
N GLU A 183 -11.77 7.51 -10.72
CA GLU A 183 -12.44 8.74 -10.29
C GLU A 183 -13.78 8.44 -9.62
N ASP A 184 -14.32 9.39 -8.85
CA ASP A 184 -15.65 9.33 -8.22
C ASP A 184 -15.85 8.12 -7.29
N CYS A 185 -14.78 7.55 -6.75
CA CYS A 185 -14.86 6.40 -5.84
C CYS A 185 -15.06 6.83 -4.37
N VAL A 186 -15.60 5.91 -3.59
CA VAL A 186 -15.70 6.04 -2.12
C VAL A 186 -14.99 4.84 -1.49
N ILE A 187 -13.82 5.07 -0.90
CA ILE A 187 -12.96 4.02 -0.37
C ILE A 187 -12.75 4.19 1.14
N GLY A 188 -13.02 3.13 1.88
CA GLY A 188 -12.94 3.14 3.34
C GLY A 188 -14.31 3.31 4.00
N PRO A 189 -14.36 3.35 5.33
CA PRO A 189 -13.22 3.19 6.25
C PRO A 189 -12.71 1.74 6.34
N ASN A 190 -11.53 1.59 6.97
CA ASN A 190 -10.92 0.27 7.23
C ASN A 190 -10.73 -0.59 5.97
N VAL A 191 -10.02 -0.04 5.02
CA VAL A 191 -9.66 -0.71 3.76
C VAL A 191 -8.14 -0.91 3.70
N ARG A 192 -7.71 -2.09 3.27
CA ARG A 192 -6.33 -2.33 2.89
C ARG A 192 -6.28 -2.96 1.51
N PHE A 193 -5.64 -2.26 0.58
CA PHE A 193 -5.43 -2.71 -0.80
C PHE A 193 -3.95 -2.81 -1.13
N THR A 194 -3.57 -3.92 -1.76
CA THR A 194 -2.21 -4.15 -2.26
C THR A 194 -2.28 -4.66 -3.69
N ASN A 195 -1.75 -3.92 -4.67
CA ASN A 195 -1.82 -4.25 -6.10
C ASN A 195 -3.28 -4.44 -6.59
N VAL A 196 -4.17 -3.51 -6.27
CA VAL A 196 -5.59 -3.57 -6.63
C VAL A 196 -5.93 -2.49 -7.63
N THR A 197 -6.60 -2.86 -8.72
CA THR A 197 -7.19 -1.89 -9.64
C THR A 197 -8.68 -1.75 -9.33
N VAL A 198 -9.17 -0.53 -9.13
CA VAL A 198 -10.58 -0.20 -8.90
C VAL A 198 -11.06 0.77 -9.98
N GLY A 199 -12.13 0.41 -10.67
CA GLY A 199 -12.77 1.26 -11.67
C GLY A 199 -13.53 2.43 -11.07
N HIS A 200 -14.01 3.33 -11.94
CA HIS A 200 -14.68 4.56 -11.56
C HIS A 200 -16.01 4.32 -10.81
N GLY A 201 -16.39 5.25 -9.97
CA GLY A 201 -17.69 5.27 -9.29
C GLY A 201 -17.94 4.10 -8.33
N SER A 202 -16.90 3.40 -7.90
CA SER A 202 -17.02 2.26 -7.01
C SER A 202 -17.03 2.67 -5.54
N SER A 203 -17.79 1.94 -4.70
CA SER A 203 -17.91 2.19 -3.26
C SER A 203 -17.53 0.95 -2.46
N ILE A 204 -16.46 1.02 -1.67
CA ILE A 204 -15.87 -0.12 -0.97
C ILE A 204 -15.51 0.26 0.47
N GLN A 205 -15.95 -0.55 1.43
CA GLN A 205 -15.69 -0.31 2.85
C GLN A 205 -15.34 -1.60 3.60
N PHE A 206 -14.57 -1.49 4.69
CA PHE A 206 -14.17 -2.61 5.56
C PHE A 206 -13.70 -3.83 4.77
N ALA A 207 -12.73 -3.64 3.89
CA ALA A 207 -12.30 -4.67 2.95
C ALA A 207 -10.78 -4.89 2.98
N TYR A 208 -10.39 -6.14 2.80
CA TYR A 208 -9.03 -6.51 2.46
C TYR A 208 -8.99 -7.08 1.04
N ALA A 209 -8.14 -6.53 0.20
CA ALA A 209 -8.00 -6.98 -1.18
C ALA A 209 -6.54 -6.94 -1.62
N HIS A 210 -6.13 -7.94 -2.40
CA HIS A 210 -4.79 -7.95 -2.97
C HIS A 210 -4.75 -8.70 -4.31
N ASP A 211 -3.91 -8.21 -5.22
CA ASP A 211 -3.65 -8.79 -6.55
C ASP A 211 -4.95 -9.10 -7.32
N CYS A 212 -5.86 -8.13 -7.37
CA CYS A 212 -7.19 -8.32 -7.96
C CYS A 212 -7.67 -7.06 -8.70
N ARG A 213 -8.78 -7.22 -9.44
CA ARG A 213 -9.41 -6.15 -10.22
C ARG A 213 -10.87 -6.00 -9.86
N VAL A 214 -11.28 -4.77 -9.70
CA VAL A 214 -12.65 -4.34 -9.43
C VAL A 214 -13.05 -3.37 -10.53
N GLY A 215 -14.17 -3.64 -11.20
CA GLY A 215 -14.70 -2.82 -12.29
C GLY A 215 -15.32 -1.51 -11.84
N ASN A 216 -16.06 -0.89 -12.75
CA ASN A 216 -16.74 0.37 -12.50
C ASN A 216 -18.06 0.17 -11.74
N GLY A 217 -18.45 1.14 -10.92
CA GLY A 217 -19.73 1.13 -10.22
C GLY A 217 -19.96 -0.07 -9.30
N VAL A 218 -18.89 -0.74 -8.87
CA VAL A 218 -18.97 -1.86 -7.93
C VAL A 218 -19.28 -1.34 -6.54
N THR A 219 -20.21 -2.02 -5.85
CA THR A 219 -20.49 -1.74 -4.44
C THR A 219 -20.05 -2.92 -3.58
N MET A 220 -19.26 -2.66 -2.54
CA MET A 220 -18.79 -3.69 -1.63
C MET A 220 -19.00 -3.26 -0.17
N GLY A 221 -19.79 -4.05 0.55
CA GLY A 221 -20.11 -3.85 1.97
C GLY A 221 -18.96 -4.26 2.90
N CYS A 222 -19.31 -4.59 4.14
CA CYS A 222 -18.33 -4.79 5.19
C CYS A 222 -17.75 -6.22 5.23
N PHE A 223 -16.48 -6.32 5.69
CA PHE A 223 -15.79 -7.57 6.01
C PHE A 223 -15.65 -8.51 4.82
N ASN A 224 -15.20 -7.96 3.71
CA ASN A 224 -14.95 -8.71 2.49
C ASN A 224 -13.46 -8.95 2.27
N HIS A 225 -13.12 -10.09 1.67
CA HIS A 225 -11.77 -10.44 1.30
C HIS A 225 -11.71 -10.83 -0.18
N LEU A 226 -11.08 -9.98 -1.00
CA LEU A 226 -10.73 -10.31 -2.37
C LEU A 226 -9.29 -10.81 -2.43
N ARG A 227 -9.13 -12.07 -2.81
CA ARG A 227 -7.84 -12.75 -2.90
C ARG A 227 -7.30 -12.69 -4.34
N PRO A 228 -6.02 -13.11 -4.55
CA PRO A 228 -5.39 -13.04 -5.86
C PRO A 228 -6.21 -13.63 -7.00
N HIS A 229 -6.08 -13.01 -8.15
CA HIS A 229 -6.73 -13.38 -9.40
C HIS A 229 -8.27 -13.27 -9.37
N THR A 230 -8.80 -12.48 -8.43
CA THR A 230 -10.22 -12.13 -8.44
C THR A 230 -10.47 -10.98 -9.42
N VAL A 231 -11.51 -11.13 -10.25
CA VAL A 231 -12.00 -10.09 -11.14
C VAL A 231 -13.49 -9.87 -10.88
N LEU A 232 -13.85 -8.69 -10.42
CA LEU A 232 -15.24 -8.24 -10.36
C LEU A 232 -15.48 -7.32 -11.54
N SER A 233 -16.42 -7.67 -12.42
CA SER A 233 -16.83 -6.82 -13.55
C SER A 233 -17.64 -5.61 -13.09
N ASP A 234 -18.06 -4.77 -14.04
CA ASP A 234 -18.80 -3.56 -13.73
C ASP A 234 -20.14 -3.85 -13.03
N HIS A 235 -20.52 -2.94 -12.13
CA HIS A 235 -21.80 -2.97 -11.42
C HIS A 235 -22.05 -4.22 -10.55
N VAL A 236 -21.02 -5.01 -10.26
CA VAL A 236 -21.13 -6.13 -9.31
C VAL A 236 -21.45 -5.61 -7.92
N LYS A 237 -22.35 -6.31 -7.21
CA LYS A 237 -22.72 -6.00 -5.84
C LYS A 237 -22.22 -7.09 -4.91
N VAL A 238 -21.25 -6.75 -4.07
CA VAL A 238 -20.77 -7.62 -2.99
C VAL A 238 -21.33 -7.08 -1.68
N GLY A 239 -22.05 -7.90 -0.95
CA GLY A 239 -22.62 -7.49 0.35
C GLY A 239 -21.59 -7.62 1.48
N ASN A 240 -21.94 -8.36 2.53
CA ASN A 240 -21.10 -8.45 3.70
C ASN A 240 -20.60 -9.90 3.93
N PHE A 241 -19.37 -10.02 4.46
CA PHE A 241 -18.76 -11.31 4.81
C PHE A 241 -18.61 -12.23 3.59
N VAL A 242 -18.06 -11.72 2.51
CA VAL A 242 -17.84 -12.46 1.27
C VAL A 242 -16.33 -12.61 1.03
N GLU A 243 -15.90 -13.84 0.79
CA GLU A 243 -14.54 -14.12 0.32
C GLU A 243 -14.59 -14.60 -1.13
N VAL A 244 -13.79 -13.96 -1.99
CA VAL A 244 -13.65 -14.33 -3.40
C VAL A 244 -12.18 -14.61 -3.70
N LYS A 245 -11.90 -15.72 -4.37
CA LYS A 245 -10.54 -16.16 -4.70
C LYS A 245 -10.48 -16.75 -6.10
N ASN A 246 -9.50 -16.31 -6.91
CA ASN A 246 -9.22 -16.87 -8.24
C ASN A 246 -10.50 -17.09 -9.07
N SER A 247 -11.36 -16.07 -9.09
CA SER A 247 -12.71 -16.15 -9.67
C SER A 247 -13.04 -14.89 -10.44
N THR A 248 -13.83 -15.05 -11.49
CA THR A 248 -14.40 -13.94 -12.26
C THR A 248 -15.89 -13.83 -11.95
N VAL A 249 -16.37 -12.61 -11.69
CA VAL A 249 -17.78 -12.31 -11.43
C VAL A 249 -18.26 -11.34 -12.52
N GLY A 250 -19.20 -11.77 -13.31
CA GLY A 250 -19.75 -11.03 -14.46
C GLY A 250 -20.61 -9.83 -14.04
N GLU A 251 -20.81 -8.96 -15.00
CA GLU A 251 -21.47 -7.66 -14.84
C GLU A 251 -22.84 -7.76 -14.14
N GLY A 252 -23.09 -6.86 -13.19
CA GLY A 252 -24.37 -6.76 -12.48
C GLY A 252 -24.70 -7.92 -11.55
N SER A 253 -23.81 -8.90 -11.41
CA SER A 253 -24.03 -10.05 -10.52
C SER A 253 -23.95 -9.66 -9.04
N LYS A 254 -24.61 -10.45 -8.20
CA LYS A 254 -24.80 -10.14 -6.78
C LYS A 254 -24.28 -11.27 -5.89
N LEU A 255 -23.39 -10.94 -4.97
CA LEU A 255 -22.85 -11.79 -3.91
C LEU A 255 -23.22 -11.21 -2.54
N PRO A 256 -24.50 -11.30 -2.10
CA PRO A 256 -25.01 -10.44 -1.05
C PRO A 256 -24.52 -10.75 0.36
N HIS A 257 -24.35 -12.02 0.78
CA HIS A 257 -24.09 -12.34 2.18
C HIS A 257 -23.38 -13.68 2.41
N LEU A 258 -22.38 -13.70 3.31
CA LEU A 258 -21.78 -14.90 3.91
C LEU A 258 -21.42 -15.98 2.87
N GLN A 259 -20.52 -15.66 1.96
CA GLN A 259 -20.20 -16.55 0.83
C GLN A 259 -18.71 -16.84 0.74
N TYR A 260 -18.40 -18.05 0.27
CA TYR A 260 -17.09 -18.37 -0.25
C TYR A 260 -17.18 -18.72 -1.73
N ILE A 261 -16.53 -17.93 -2.56
CA ILE A 261 -16.45 -18.07 -4.02
C ILE A 261 -15.00 -18.33 -4.39
N GLY A 262 -14.65 -19.57 -4.61
CA GLY A 262 -13.28 -19.99 -4.96
C GLY A 262 -13.24 -20.72 -6.28
N ASP A 263 -12.23 -20.39 -7.11
CA ASP A 263 -11.95 -21.02 -8.41
C ASP A 263 -13.22 -21.14 -9.29
N SER A 264 -13.91 -20.00 -9.50
CA SER A 264 -15.24 -19.96 -10.15
C SER A 264 -15.31 -18.95 -11.27
N ASP A 265 -16.12 -19.26 -12.30
CA ASP A 265 -16.51 -18.34 -13.36
C ASP A 265 -18.01 -18.08 -13.23
N ILE A 266 -18.38 -16.88 -12.80
CA ILE A 266 -19.75 -16.44 -12.59
C ILE A 266 -20.11 -15.48 -13.72
N GLY A 267 -21.15 -15.77 -14.46
CA GLY A 267 -21.69 -14.95 -15.55
C GLY A 267 -22.32 -13.64 -15.08
N SER A 268 -22.94 -12.94 -16.00
CA SER A 268 -23.61 -11.66 -15.76
C SER A 268 -25.02 -11.84 -15.20
N GLY A 269 -25.48 -10.91 -14.36
CA GLY A 269 -26.85 -10.92 -13.82
C GLY A 269 -27.15 -12.07 -12.86
N VAL A 270 -26.15 -12.81 -12.40
CA VAL A 270 -26.29 -13.92 -11.47
C VAL A 270 -26.62 -13.43 -10.07
N ASN A 271 -27.51 -14.13 -9.37
CA ASN A 271 -27.78 -13.90 -7.96
C ASN A 271 -27.35 -15.10 -7.12
N MET A 272 -26.34 -14.90 -6.26
CA MET A 272 -25.87 -15.92 -5.31
C MET A 272 -26.53 -15.74 -3.95
N GLY A 273 -27.31 -16.70 -3.52
CA GLY A 273 -27.99 -16.66 -2.21
C GLY A 273 -27.05 -16.69 -1.03
N CYS A 274 -27.49 -16.18 0.11
CA CYS A 274 -26.74 -16.18 1.37
C CYS A 274 -26.21 -17.58 1.71
N GLY A 275 -24.96 -17.67 2.17
CA GLY A 275 -24.36 -18.95 2.59
C GLY A 275 -24.02 -19.89 1.45
N THR A 276 -23.99 -19.42 0.20
CA THR A 276 -23.55 -20.25 -0.93
C THR A 276 -22.04 -20.47 -0.89
N ILE A 277 -21.63 -21.71 -1.10
CA ILE A 277 -20.23 -22.13 -1.11
C ILE A 277 -19.91 -22.86 -2.42
N THR A 278 -18.85 -22.42 -3.10
CA THR A 278 -18.23 -23.21 -4.17
C THR A 278 -17.24 -24.18 -3.53
N VAL A 279 -17.58 -25.48 -3.51
CA VAL A 279 -16.73 -26.52 -2.92
C VAL A 279 -15.69 -26.93 -3.95
N ASN A 280 -14.58 -26.18 -3.99
CA ASN A 280 -13.57 -26.22 -5.05
C ASN A 280 -12.38 -27.16 -4.80
N TYR A 281 -12.32 -27.82 -3.63
CA TYR A 281 -11.19 -28.68 -3.24
C TYR A 281 -11.67 -30.06 -2.83
N ASP A 282 -11.11 -31.09 -3.45
CA ASP A 282 -11.47 -32.50 -3.23
C ASP A 282 -10.55 -33.25 -2.23
N GLY A 283 -9.60 -32.53 -1.63
CA GLY A 283 -8.57 -33.09 -0.76
C GLY A 283 -7.21 -33.27 -1.45
N LYS A 284 -7.13 -33.14 -2.77
CA LYS A 284 -5.91 -33.23 -3.58
C LYS A 284 -5.77 -32.09 -4.59
N GLU A 285 -6.83 -31.85 -5.38
CA GLU A 285 -6.83 -30.87 -6.46
C GLU A 285 -7.94 -29.85 -6.29
N LYS A 286 -7.82 -28.76 -7.00
CA LYS A 286 -8.86 -27.71 -7.08
C LYS A 286 -9.55 -27.79 -8.42
N HIS A 287 -10.87 -27.67 -8.39
CA HIS A 287 -11.75 -27.74 -9.53
C HIS A 287 -12.55 -26.44 -9.66
N ARG A 288 -12.96 -26.09 -10.89
CA ARG A 288 -13.72 -24.87 -11.15
C ARG A 288 -15.22 -25.13 -11.12
N THR A 289 -15.95 -24.12 -10.64
CA THR A 289 -17.40 -24.02 -10.77
C THR A 289 -17.73 -22.98 -11.82
N THR A 290 -18.63 -23.31 -12.76
CA THR A 290 -19.14 -22.36 -13.74
C THR A 290 -20.61 -22.07 -13.43
N ILE A 291 -20.97 -20.80 -13.37
CA ILE A 291 -22.35 -20.35 -13.17
C ILE A 291 -22.64 -19.39 -14.33
N GLU A 292 -23.54 -19.81 -15.22
CA GLU A 292 -23.83 -19.04 -16.42
C GLU A 292 -24.79 -17.87 -16.15
N ASP A 293 -24.96 -16.99 -17.15
CA ASP A 293 -25.71 -15.75 -17.04
C ASP A 293 -27.13 -15.93 -16.47
N ASN A 294 -27.57 -14.97 -15.68
CA ASN A 294 -28.92 -14.89 -15.10
C ASN A 294 -29.32 -16.09 -14.23
N ALA A 295 -28.40 -16.96 -13.84
CA ALA A 295 -28.70 -18.04 -12.92
C ALA A 295 -29.02 -17.50 -11.51
N PHE A 296 -29.88 -18.22 -10.80
CA PHE A 296 -30.25 -17.92 -9.42
C PHE A 296 -29.84 -19.08 -8.50
N VAL A 297 -28.92 -18.85 -7.60
CA VAL A 297 -28.52 -19.85 -6.59
C VAL A 297 -29.18 -19.53 -5.27
N GLY A 298 -30.00 -20.44 -4.76
CA GLY A 298 -30.71 -20.28 -3.49
C GLY A 298 -29.77 -20.32 -2.28
N CYS A 299 -30.22 -19.77 -1.15
CA CYS A 299 -29.42 -19.68 0.08
C CYS A 299 -28.95 -21.05 0.58
N ASN A 300 -27.78 -21.08 1.25
CA ASN A 300 -27.18 -22.29 1.84
C ASN A 300 -27.00 -23.43 0.82
N SER A 301 -26.66 -23.09 -0.42
CA SER A 301 -26.36 -24.08 -1.47
C SER A 301 -24.86 -24.36 -1.50
N ASN A 302 -24.50 -25.64 -1.65
CA ASN A 302 -23.14 -26.09 -1.90
C ASN A 302 -23.00 -26.51 -3.36
N LEU A 303 -22.09 -25.90 -4.09
CA LEU A 303 -21.78 -26.27 -5.47
C LEU A 303 -20.47 -27.07 -5.48
N VAL A 304 -20.57 -28.38 -5.63
CA VAL A 304 -19.41 -29.29 -5.57
C VAL A 304 -18.76 -29.35 -6.94
N ALA A 305 -17.62 -28.70 -7.06
CA ALA A 305 -16.88 -28.63 -8.31
C ALA A 305 -16.21 -29.97 -8.69
N PRO A 306 -16.03 -30.29 -10.00
CA PRO A 306 -16.43 -29.44 -11.12
C PRO A 306 -17.94 -29.50 -11.41
N VAL A 307 -18.60 -28.37 -11.52
CA VAL A 307 -20.04 -28.29 -11.82
C VAL A 307 -20.36 -27.03 -12.62
N THR A 308 -21.33 -27.16 -13.53
CA THR A 308 -21.91 -26.04 -14.29
C THR A 308 -23.36 -25.84 -13.88
N VAL A 309 -23.71 -24.59 -13.53
CA VAL A 309 -25.10 -24.14 -13.32
C VAL A 309 -25.48 -23.35 -14.57
N GLY A 310 -26.37 -23.91 -15.38
CA GLY A 310 -26.72 -23.39 -16.70
C GLY A 310 -27.45 -22.04 -16.64
N ARG A 311 -27.47 -21.36 -17.78
CA ARG A 311 -28.09 -20.04 -17.94
C ARG A 311 -29.54 -20.02 -17.47
N GLY A 312 -29.94 -18.97 -16.80
CA GLY A 312 -31.33 -18.79 -16.34
C GLY A 312 -31.82 -19.85 -15.36
N SER A 313 -30.99 -20.82 -14.98
CA SER A 313 -31.41 -21.91 -14.11
C SER A 313 -31.52 -21.46 -12.64
N TYR A 314 -32.25 -22.23 -11.86
CA TYR A 314 -32.47 -22.01 -10.43
C TYR A 314 -31.95 -23.20 -9.62
N VAL A 315 -31.22 -22.91 -8.57
CA VAL A 315 -30.86 -23.87 -7.53
C VAL A 315 -31.71 -23.59 -6.30
N ALA A 316 -32.48 -24.58 -5.85
CA ALA A 316 -33.32 -24.46 -4.65
C ALA A 316 -32.46 -24.31 -3.39
N ALA A 317 -32.89 -23.44 -2.48
CA ALA A 317 -32.18 -23.20 -1.22
C ALA A 317 -31.93 -24.51 -0.44
N GLY A 318 -30.76 -24.61 0.20
CA GLY A 318 -30.34 -25.78 0.97
C GLY A 318 -29.94 -27.00 0.12
N SER A 319 -29.64 -26.80 -1.16
CA SER A 319 -29.24 -27.88 -2.08
C SER A 319 -27.73 -28.08 -2.11
N THR A 320 -27.30 -29.36 -2.20
CA THR A 320 -25.92 -29.73 -2.53
C THR A 320 -25.85 -30.25 -3.94
N ILE A 321 -25.34 -29.44 -4.85
CA ILE A 321 -25.31 -29.71 -6.29
C ILE A 321 -24.00 -30.42 -6.66
N THR A 322 -24.10 -31.62 -7.18
CA THR A 322 -22.97 -32.49 -7.58
C THR A 322 -22.98 -32.86 -9.07
N LYS A 323 -23.98 -32.38 -9.81
CA LYS A 323 -24.13 -32.61 -11.26
C LYS A 323 -24.51 -31.29 -11.92
N ASN A 324 -24.16 -31.16 -13.19
CA ASN A 324 -24.53 -29.97 -13.98
C ASN A 324 -26.05 -29.76 -13.97
N VAL A 325 -26.43 -28.48 -13.85
CA VAL A 325 -27.81 -28.03 -13.96
C VAL A 325 -28.05 -27.52 -15.37
N PRO A 326 -28.99 -28.07 -16.12
CA PRO A 326 -29.30 -27.58 -17.46
C PRO A 326 -29.81 -26.12 -17.44
N GLU A 327 -29.71 -25.46 -18.62
CA GLU A 327 -30.29 -24.14 -18.84
C GLU A 327 -31.79 -24.14 -18.49
N ASP A 328 -32.27 -23.05 -17.88
CA ASP A 328 -33.67 -22.83 -17.44
C ASP A 328 -34.26 -23.92 -16.53
N ALA A 329 -33.43 -24.79 -15.96
CA ALA A 329 -33.91 -25.84 -15.06
C ALA A 329 -33.97 -25.39 -13.60
N LEU A 330 -34.80 -26.05 -12.79
CA LEU A 330 -34.77 -25.99 -11.34
C LEU A 330 -34.06 -27.22 -10.77
N ALA A 331 -32.94 -27.05 -10.14
CA ALA A 331 -32.23 -28.10 -9.40
C ALA A 331 -32.66 -28.13 -7.92
N VAL A 332 -33.08 -29.29 -7.43
CA VAL A 332 -33.45 -29.51 -6.04
C VAL A 332 -32.68 -30.72 -5.52
N ALA A 333 -31.74 -30.48 -4.60
CA ALA A 333 -30.90 -31.53 -4.02
C ALA A 333 -30.87 -31.41 -2.50
N ARG A 334 -32.05 -31.64 -1.86
CA ARG A 334 -32.26 -31.58 -0.42
C ARG A 334 -33.31 -32.62 0.01
N GLY A 335 -33.27 -33.02 1.27
CA GLY A 335 -34.25 -33.97 1.84
C GLY A 335 -35.68 -33.41 1.83
N LYS A 336 -36.65 -34.32 1.75
CA LYS A 336 -38.07 -33.95 1.89
C LYS A 336 -38.36 -33.59 3.35
N GLN A 337 -39.00 -32.45 3.56
CA GLN A 337 -39.39 -32.00 4.89
C GLN A 337 -40.39 -33.00 5.54
N VAL A 338 -40.14 -33.31 6.80
CA VAL A 338 -41.08 -34.12 7.66
C VAL A 338 -41.40 -33.29 8.89
N ASN A 339 -42.67 -33.12 9.19
CA ASN A 339 -43.14 -32.46 10.41
C ASN A 339 -43.57 -33.52 11.44
N LEU A 340 -42.98 -33.47 12.62
CA LEU A 340 -43.38 -34.32 13.77
C LEU A 340 -44.27 -33.49 14.69
N GLU A 341 -45.57 -33.64 14.53
CA GLU A 341 -46.56 -32.87 15.31
C GLU A 341 -46.49 -33.18 16.80
N GLY A 342 -46.58 -32.15 17.63
CA GLY A 342 -46.56 -32.27 19.09
C GLY A 342 -45.17 -32.59 19.69
N TRP A 343 -44.10 -32.81 18.87
CA TRP A 343 -42.79 -33.19 19.38
C TRP A 343 -42.22 -32.13 20.35
N ALA A 344 -42.29 -30.88 20.04
CA ALA A 344 -41.75 -29.81 20.88
C ALA A 344 -42.52 -29.62 22.20
N LYS A 345 -43.83 -29.89 22.22
CA LYS A 345 -44.64 -29.90 23.46
C LYS A 345 -44.19 -31.00 24.40
N LYS A 346 -44.07 -32.23 23.92
CA LYS A 346 -43.61 -33.40 24.72
C LYS A 346 -42.19 -33.22 25.26
N HIS A 347 -41.34 -32.41 24.57
CA HIS A 347 -39.95 -32.18 24.99
C HIS A 347 -39.83 -31.09 26.07
N ARG A 348 -40.78 -30.13 26.11
CA ARG A 348 -40.81 -29.08 27.14
C ARG A 348 -41.46 -29.51 28.44
N GLU A 349 -42.27 -30.57 28.42
CA GLU A 349 -42.97 -31.12 29.55
C GLU A 349 -42.15 -32.21 30.31
N LYS A 350 -40.91 -32.49 29.87
CA LYS A 350 -39.87 -33.27 30.57
C LYS A 350 -38.87 -32.36 31.28
#